data_0c2cdcae7ab5b18e8bab744cc473fb24
#
_entry.id   0c2cdcae7ab5b18e8bab744cc473fb24
#
_cell.length_a   1.000
_cell.length_b   1.000
_cell.length_c   1.000
_cell.angle_alpha   90.00
_cell.angle_beta   90.00
_cell.angle_gamma   90.00
#
_symmetry.space_group_name_H-M   'P 1'
#
loop_
_entity.id
_entity.type
_entity.pdbx_description
1 polymer ?
#
loop_
_entity_poly.entity_id
_entity_poly.type
_entity_poly.pdbx_seq_one_letter_code
_entity_poly.pdbx_strand_id
1 'polypeptide(L)'
;MSEVEQSFSLDGEDLAFQAGDTVLQAATRVGRYIPHLCWHPDFAPHGSCRIFTVKVNGRAGAACTVMAAPGLDVESDTEELNAQRKTLLQMLFVEGNHFCPSCEKSGNCLLQATAYQMGMEGPHFEEFYPNRPVDASHPDILLDFNRCILCELCVRASR
;
A
#
# COMPACT_ATOMS: atom_id res chain seq x y z
N MET A 1 -28.65 -21.98 11.82
CA MET A 1 -28.30 -21.90 10.40
C MET A 1 -26.80 -21.62 10.37
N SER A 2 -25.99 -22.61 9.98
CA SER A 2 -24.55 -22.41 9.85
C SER A 2 -24.34 -21.40 8.71
N GLU A 3 -23.76 -20.22 8.99
CA GLU A 3 -23.26 -19.34 7.97
C GLU A 3 -22.28 -20.15 7.14
N VAL A 4 -22.54 -20.29 5.86
CA VAL A 4 -21.59 -20.88 4.93
C VAL A 4 -20.43 -19.91 4.88
N GLU A 5 -19.30 -20.31 5.45
CA GLU A 5 -18.08 -19.54 5.45
C GLU A 5 -17.64 -19.33 4.01
N GLN A 6 -17.79 -18.10 3.51
CA GLN A 6 -17.43 -17.77 2.13
C GLN A 6 -15.92 -17.61 2.07
N SER A 7 -15.28 -18.22 1.08
CA SER A 7 -13.84 -18.14 0.86
C SER A 7 -13.46 -17.84 -0.58
N PHE A 8 -12.26 -17.31 -0.76
CA PHE A 8 -11.58 -17.18 -2.03
C PHE A 8 -10.13 -17.65 -1.88
N SER A 9 -9.46 -17.97 -3.00
CA SER A 9 -8.04 -18.33 -2.98
C SER A 9 -7.15 -17.07 -2.97
N LEU A 10 -6.19 -17.00 -2.05
CA LEU A 10 -5.11 -16.01 -2.05
C LEU A 10 -3.76 -16.74 -2.05
N ASP A 11 -3.01 -16.60 -3.14
CA ASP A 11 -1.72 -17.26 -3.35
C ASP A 11 -1.79 -18.79 -3.13
N GLY A 12 -2.91 -19.41 -3.56
CA GLY A 12 -3.19 -20.85 -3.44
C GLY A 12 -3.72 -21.31 -2.09
N GLU A 13 -3.97 -20.42 -1.15
CA GLU A 13 -4.57 -20.74 0.14
C GLU A 13 -6.02 -20.20 0.23
N ASP A 14 -6.94 -21.01 0.74
CA ASP A 14 -8.33 -20.59 0.97
C ASP A 14 -8.40 -19.59 2.13
N LEU A 15 -9.02 -18.45 1.88
CA LEU A 15 -9.14 -17.34 2.80
C LEU A 15 -10.60 -16.97 2.98
N ALA A 16 -11.07 -17.08 4.23
CA ALA A 16 -12.43 -16.70 4.61
C ALA A 16 -12.60 -15.17 4.58
N PHE A 17 -13.78 -14.70 4.17
CA PHE A 17 -14.11 -13.28 4.14
C PHE A 17 -15.53 -13.02 4.64
N GLN A 18 -15.82 -11.78 5.00
CA GLN A 18 -17.15 -11.31 5.38
C GLN A 18 -17.79 -10.54 4.22
N ALA A 19 -19.11 -10.58 4.19
CA ALA A 19 -19.86 -9.81 3.19
C ALA A 19 -19.50 -8.31 3.27
N GLY A 20 -19.13 -7.73 2.13
CA GLY A 20 -18.70 -6.34 2.06
C GLY A 20 -17.20 -6.11 2.21
N ASP A 21 -16.41 -7.15 2.50
CA ASP A 21 -14.95 -7.01 2.50
C ASP A 21 -14.39 -6.78 1.11
N THR A 22 -13.33 -5.99 1.04
CA THR A 22 -12.40 -6.03 -0.08
C THR A 22 -11.38 -7.16 0.11
N VAL A 23 -10.70 -7.55 -0.95
CA VAL A 23 -9.60 -8.54 -0.88
C VAL A 23 -8.56 -8.15 0.18
N LEU A 24 -8.19 -6.85 0.24
CA LEU A 24 -7.23 -6.36 1.24
C LEU A 24 -7.77 -6.45 2.67
N GLN A 25 -9.05 -6.13 2.90
CA GLN A 25 -9.66 -6.21 4.23
C GLN A 25 -9.76 -7.66 4.70
N ALA A 26 -10.19 -8.56 3.84
CA ALA A 26 -10.24 -10.00 4.14
C ALA A 26 -8.85 -10.56 4.48
N ALA A 27 -7.84 -10.25 3.65
CA ALA A 27 -6.45 -10.65 3.90
C ALA A 27 -5.93 -10.12 5.25
N THR A 28 -6.15 -8.84 5.52
CA THR A 28 -5.71 -8.20 6.79
C THR A 28 -6.34 -8.86 8.01
N ARG A 29 -7.63 -9.22 7.94
CA ARG A 29 -8.35 -9.85 9.05
C ARG A 29 -7.74 -11.18 9.47
N VAL A 30 -7.25 -11.96 8.56
CA VAL A 30 -6.62 -13.26 8.83
C VAL A 30 -5.08 -13.16 8.96
N GLY A 31 -4.53 -11.94 9.03
CA GLY A 31 -3.10 -11.71 9.21
C GLY A 31 -2.25 -11.94 7.95
N ARG A 32 -2.88 -12.00 6.77
CA ARG A 32 -2.15 -12.07 5.48
C ARG A 32 -1.87 -10.65 4.99
N TYR A 33 -0.61 -10.35 4.82
CA TYR A 33 -0.18 -9.01 4.43
C TYR A 33 -0.12 -8.86 2.91
N ILE A 34 -0.84 -7.88 2.38
CA ILE A 34 -0.69 -7.39 1.02
C ILE A 34 -0.05 -6.00 1.10
N PRO A 35 1.11 -5.75 0.45
CA PRO A 35 1.80 -4.46 0.52
C PRO A 35 0.91 -3.30 0.11
N HIS A 36 0.93 -2.21 0.90
CA HIS A 36 0.11 -1.02 0.64
C HIS A 36 0.73 0.22 1.29
N LEU A 37 0.38 1.42 0.78
CA LEU A 37 0.82 2.71 1.34
C LEU A 37 -0.34 3.66 1.63
N CYS A 38 -1.40 3.64 0.82
CA CYS A 38 -2.50 4.61 0.93
C CYS A 38 -3.77 4.04 1.59
N TRP A 39 -3.72 2.83 2.14
CA TRP A 39 -4.85 2.22 2.82
C TRP A 39 -4.74 2.38 4.35
N HIS A 40 -5.89 2.61 4.98
CA HIS A 40 -6.06 2.60 6.43
C HIS A 40 -7.46 2.03 6.74
N PRO A 41 -7.63 1.23 7.82
CA PRO A 41 -8.91 0.60 8.14
C PRO A 41 -10.06 1.59 8.36
N ASP A 42 -9.77 2.78 8.89
CA ASP A 42 -10.77 3.79 9.23
C ASP A 42 -11.24 4.62 8.02
N PHE A 43 -10.61 4.47 6.86
CA PHE A 43 -10.94 5.28 5.69
C PHE A 43 -11.43 4.44 4.52
N ALA A 44 -12.37 5.00 3.76
CA ALA A 44 -12.80 4.36 2.51
C ALA A 44 -11.60 4.07 1.58
N PRO A 45 -11.55 2.90 0.94
CA PRO A 45 -10.47 2.56 0.03
C PRO A 45 -10.42 3.53 -1.16
N HIS A 46 -9.20 3.88 -1.58
CA HIS A 46 -8.97 4.92 -2.59
C HIS A 46 -8.30 4.39 -3.87
N GLY A 47 -7.47 3.35 -3.77
CA GLY A 47 -6.90 2.69 -4.94
C GLY A 47 -5.71 3.40 -5.61
N SER A 48 -5.10 4.44 -5.01
CA SER A 48 -4.14 5.30 -5.72
C SER A 48 -2.70 4.81 -5.72
N CYS A 49 -2.18 4.24 -4.62
CA CYS A 49 -0.74 3.94 -4.53
C CYS A 49 -0.26 2.80 -5.43
N ARG A 50 -1.15 1.95 -5.90
CA ARG A 50 -0.87 0.78 -6.76
C ARG A 50 0.08 -0.27 -6.17
N ILE A 51 0.63 -0.06 -5.00
CA ILE A 51 1.48 -1.05 -4.32
C ILE A 51 0.70 -2.33 -4.00
N PHE A 52 -0.61 -2.21 -3.71
CA PHE A 52 -1.53 -3.33 -3.46
C PHE A 52 -2.12 -3.95 -4.75
N THR A 53 -1.49 -3.76 -5.91
CA THR A 53 -1.94 -4.45 -7.13
C THR A 53 -1.80 -5.96 -6.94
N VAL A 54 -2.87 -6.67 -7.28
CA VAL A 54 -2.99 -8.13 -7.28
C VAL A 54 -3.52 -8.60 -8.63
N LYS A 55 -3.36 -9.87 -8.96
CA LYS A 55 -4.08 -10.48 -10.09
C LYS A 55 -5.31 -11.20 -9.53
N VAL A 56 -6.48 -10.88 -10.05
CA VAL A 56 -7.75 -11.51 -9.71
C VAL A 56 -8.25 -12.23 -10.95
N ASN A 57 -8.30 -13.54 -10.91
CA ASN A 57 -8.62 -14.39 -12.08
C ASN A 57 -7.76 -13.98 -13.30
N GLY A 58 -6.47 -13.76 -13.09
CA GLY A 58 -5.49 -13.36 -14.10
C GLY A 58 -5.54 -11.89 -14.55
N ARG A 59 -6.40 -11.05 -13.96
CA ARG A 59 -6.50 -9.60 -14.30
C ARG A 59 -6.01 -8.74 -13.15
N ALA A 60 -5.24 -7.71 -13.48
CA ALA A 60 -4.74 -6.76 -12.48
C ALA A 60 -5.90 -5.97 -11.85
N GLY A 61 -5.90 -5.90 -10.51
CA GLY A 61 -6.85 -5.15 -9.71
C GLY A 61 -6.20 -4.55 -8.48
N ALA A 62 -6.84 -3.56 -7.87
CA ALA A 62 -6.38 -2.99 -6.63
C ALA A 62 -7.03 -3.73 -5.45
N ALA A 63 -6.27 -4.46 -4.65
CA ALA A 63 -6.80 -5.29 -3.56
C ALA A 63 -7.70 -4.52 -2.57
N CYS A 64 -7.46 -3.22 -2.41
CA CYS A 64 -8.27 -2.38 -1.52
C CYS A 64 -9.64 -1.99 -2.10
N THR A 65 -9.88 -2.17 -3.39
CA THR A 65 -11.16 -1.82 -4.04
C THR A 65 -11.85 -3.01 -4.69
N VAL A 66 -11.15 -4.11 -4.91
CA VAL A 66 -11.76 -5.35 -5.41
C VAL A 66 -12.53 -6.00 -4.27
N MET A 67 -13.84 -6.19 -4.47
CA MET A 67 -14.70 -6.86 -3.50
C MET A 67 -14.37 -8.35 -3.42
N ALA A 68 -14.25 -8.88 -2.22
CA ALA A 68 -14.12 -10.31 -2.00
C ALA A 68 -15.41 -11.03 -2.43
N ALA A 69 -15.25 -12.11 -3.15
CA ALA A 69 -16.35 -12.95 -3.60
C ALA A 69 -15.93 -14.42 -3.63
N PRO A 70 -16.87 -15.37 -3.46
CA PRO A 70 -16.56 -16.78 -3.52
C PRO A 70 -15.95 -17.18 -4.88
N GLY A 71 -14.94 -18.03 -4.84
CA GLY A 71 -14.32 -18.58 -6.04
C GLY A 71 -13.39 -17.64 -6.80
N LEU A 72 -13.03 -16.48 -6.22
CA LEU A 72 -11.94 -15.68 -6.77
C LEU A 72 -10.62 -16.41 -6.59
N ASP A 73 -9.78 -16.34 -7.59
CA ASP A 73 -8.38 -16.73 -7.54
C ASP A 73 -7.52 -15.46 -7.55
N VAL A 74 -6.85 -15.19 -6.43
CA VAL A 74 -6.10 -13.96 -6.22
C VAL A 74 -4.63 -14.30 -6.02
N GLU A 75 -3.78 -13.74 -6.87
CA GLU A 75 -2.33 -13.78 -6.74
C GLU A 75 -1.82 -12.43 -6.25
N SER A 76 -1.11 -12.43 -5.13
CA SER A 76 -0.51 -11.23 -4.54
C SER A 76 1.01 -11.32 -4.50
N ASP A 77 1.58 -12.49 -4.22
CA ASP A 77 3.01 -12.68 -4.05
C ASP A 77 3.62 -13.40 -5.26
N THR A 78 3.72 -12.68 -6.38
CA THR A 78 4.40 -13.17 -7.58
C THR A 78 5.63 -12.32 -7.90
N GLU A 79 6.61 -12.91 -8.60
CA GLU A 79 7.82 -12.19 -9.01
C GLU A 79 7.48 -10.94 -9.83
N GLU A 80 6.54 -11.05 -10.77
CA GLU A 80 6.08 -9.91 -11.59
C GLU A 80 5.49 -8.78 -10.75
N LEU A 81 4.56 -9.10 -9.83
CA LEU A 81 3.93 -8.09 -8.96
C LEU A 81 4.96 -7.45 -8.01
N ASN A 82 5.88 -8.24 -7.47
CA ASN A 82 6.92 -7.73 -6.59
C ASN A 82 7.93 -6.86 -7.34
N ALA A 83 8.28 -7.18 -8.58
CA ALA A 83 9.10 -6.32 -9.44
C ALA A 83 8.40 -4.98 -9.74
N GLN A 84 7.09 -5.00 -10.04
CA GLN A 84 6.30 -3.77 -10.22
C GLN A 84 6.24 -2.92 -8.94
N ARG A 85 5.99 -3.53 -7.78
CA ARG A 85 6.00 -2.86 -6.48
C ARG A 85 7.35 -2.21 -6.19
N LYS A 86 8.44 -2.94 -6.41
CA LYS A 86 9.80 -2.43 -6.22
C LYS A 86 10.07 -1.22 -7.12
N THR A 87 9.65 -1.27 -8.38
CA THR A 87 9.77 -0.14 -9.31
C THR A 87 8.99 1.09 -8.83
N LEU A 88 7.74 0.91 -8.39
CA LEU A 88 6.92 2.01 -7.85
C LEU A 88 7.53 2.62 -6.58
N LEU A 89 8.07 1.79 -5.70
CA LEU A 89 8.76 2.26 -4.50
C LEU A 89 10.01 3.07 -4.85
N GLN A 90 10.82 2.60 -5.81
CA GLN A 90 11.99 3.34 -6.29
C GLN A 90 11.60 4.71 -6.85
N MET A 91 10.52 4.80 -7.63
CA MET A 91 10.00 6.09 -8.12
C MET A 91 9.59 7.03 -6.98
N LEU A 92 8.92 6.51 -5.94
CA LEU A 92 8.54 7.30 -4.77
C LEU A 92 9.77 7.83 -4.02
N PHE A 93 10.82 7.02 -3.91
CA PHE A 93 12.05 7.43 -3.22
C PHE A 93 12.78 8.56 -3.96
N VAL A 94 12.92 8.48 -5.28
CA VAL A 94 13.65 9.50 -6.06
C VAL A 94 12.83 10.76 -6.32
N GLU A 95 11.50 10.65 -6.28
CA GLU A 95 10.58 11.78 -6.48
C GLU A 95 10.49 12.68 -5.24
N GLY A 96 10.81 12.16 -4.06
CA GLY A 96 10.87 12.89 -2.80
C GLY A 96 12.28 12.93 -2.20
N ASN A 97 12.47 13.70 -1.14
CA ASN A 97 13.73 13.73 -0.37
C ASN A 97 13.67 12.70 0.76
N HIS A 98 13.68 11.41 0.42
CA HIS A 98 13.55 10.31 1.39
C HIS A 98 14.91 9.80 1.88
N PHE A 99 15.69 10.67 2.51
CA PHE A 99 16.99 10.31 3.08
C PHE A 99 16.82 9.66 4.45
N CYS A 100 16.60 8.36 4.49
CA CYS A 100 16.31 7.59 5.71
C CYS A 100 17.30 7.75 6.85
N PRO A 101 18.63 7.84 6.65
CA PRO A 101 19.59 7.96 7.75
C PRO A 101 19.40 9.22 8.61
N SER A 102 18.86 10.30 8.05
CA SER A 102 18.60 11.55 8.79
C SER A 102 17.12 11.85 9.03
N CYS A 103 16.24 10.89 8.70
CA CYS A 103 14.79 11.07 8.83
C CYS A 103 14.32 10.69 10.23
N GLU A 104 13.57 11.56 10.89
CA GLU A 104 12.97 11.32 12.20
C GLU A 104 11.93 10.17 12.20
N LYS A 105 11.46 9.75 11.02
CA LYS A 105 10.55 8.61 10.84
C LYS A 105 11.27 7.30 10.54
N SER A 106 12.61 7.30 10.45
CA SER A 106 13.36 6.05 10.21
C SER A 106 13.06 5.02 11.30
N GLY A 107 12.77 3.79 10.91
CA GLY A 107 12.33 2.70 11.79
C GLY A 107 10.82 2.69 12.11
N ASN A 108 10.09 3.77 11.82
CA ASN A 108 8.62 3.85 11.97
C ASN A 108 8.00 4.50 10.73
N CYS A 109 8.31 3.96 9.57
CA CYS A 109 7.86 4.48 8.27
C CYS A 109 7.38 3.33 7.39
N LEU A 110 6.13 3.39 6.96
CA LEU A 110 5.53 2.36 6.12
C LEU A 110 6.22 2.26 4.74
N LEU A 111 6.61 3.39 4.15
CA LEU A 111 7.35 3.40 2.89
C LEU A 111 8.68 2.63 3.03
N GLN A 112 9.45 2.93 4.08
CA GLN A 112 10.72 2.26 4.37
C GLN A 112 10.52 0.76 4.63
N ALA A 113 9.54 0.39 5.44
CA ALA A 113 9.24 -1.02 5.75
C ALA A 113 8.85 -1.80 4.50
N THR A 114 8.00 -1.21 3.64
CA THR A 114 7.59 -1.84 2.38
C THR A 114 8.76 -1.99 1.40
N ALA A 115 9.67 -1.00 1.35
CA ALA A 115 10.88 -1.08 0.53
C ALA A 115 11.81 -2.24 0.99
N TYR A 116 12.01 -2.40 2.29
CA TYR A 116 12.78 -3.51 2.84
C TYR A 116 12.12 -4.87 2.55
N GLN A 117 10.81 -4.96 2.68
CA GLN A 117 10.06 -6.18 2.36
C GLN A 117 10.23 -6.58 0.89
N MET A 118 10.28 -5.60 -0.02
CA MET A 118 10.51 -5.83 -1.45
C MET A 118 11.99 -6.04 -1.81
N GLY A 119 12.88 -6.15 -0.83
CA GLY A 119 14.31 -6.30 -1.07
C GLY A 119 14.94 -5.13 -1.83
N MET A 120 14.44 -3.92 -1.58
CA MET A 120 14.99 -2.71 -2.18
C MET A 120 16.18 -2.22 -1.35
N GLU A 121 17.38 -2.28 -1.93
CA GLU A 121 18.62 -1.81 -1.30
C GLU A 121 18.84 -0.31 -1.52
N GLY A 122 18.33 0.22 -2.64
CA GLY A 122 18.42 1.63 -3.01
C GLY A 122 17.66 1.91 -4.30
N PRO A 123 17.42 3.17 -4.65
CA PRO A 123 16.82 3.54 -5.92
C PRO A 123 17.80 3.28 -7.08
N HIS A 124 17.25 2.90 -8.25
CA HIS A 124 18.00 2.77 -9.49
C HIS A 124 17.91 4.03 -10.37
N PHE A 125 16.90 4.84 -10.11
CA PHE A 125 16.66 6.05 -10.86
C PHE A 125 17.47 7.21 -10.31
N GLU A 126 17.72 8.21 -11.13
CA GLU A 126 18.36 9.45 -10.72
C GLU A 126 17.47 10.21 -9.73
N GLU A 127 18.06 10.73 -8.65
CA GLU A 127 17.38 11.51 -7.63
C GLU A 127 16.96 12.87 -8.17
N PHE A 128 15.72 13.28 -7.92
CA PHE A 128 15.19 14.57 -8.39
C PHE A 128 15.53 15.74 -7.47
N TYR A 129 15.82 15.47 -6.20
CA TYR A 129 16.08 16.47 -5.16
C TYR A 129 15.09 17.66 -5.20
N PRO A 130 13.79 17.40 -5.09
CA PRO A 130 12.80 18.46 -5.17
C PRO A 130 13.00 19.49 -4.06
N ASN A 131 12.72 20.75 -4.37
CA ASN A 131 12.70 21.86 -3.42
C ASN A 131 11.29 22.43 -3.32
N ARG A 132 10.41 21.70 -2.67
CA ARG A 132 9.01 22.07 -2.44
C ARG A 132 8.90 22.87 -1.15
N PRO A 133 7.94 23.83 -1.04
CA PRO A 133 7.74 24.59 0.19
C PRO A 133 7.31 23.66 1.33
N VAL A 134 7.78 24.00 2.53
CA VAL A 134 7.28 23.42 3.78
C VAL A 134 6.17 24.33 4.29
N ASP A 135 5.01 23.79 4.60
CA ASP A 135 3.92 24.55 5.23
C ASP A 135 3.89 24.30 6.72
N ALA A 136 4.22 25.33 7.49
CA ALA A 136 4.19 25.39 8.94
C ALA A 136 3.19 26.46 9.44
N SER A 137 2.15 26.77 8.66
CA SER A 137 1.16 27.80 8.99
C SER A 137 0.25 27.41 10.16
N HIS A 138 0.07 26.09 10.41
CA HIS A 138 -0.72 25.61 11.52
C HIS A 138 0.19 25.32 12.75
N PRO A 139 -0.25 25.66 13.99
CA PRO A 139 0.60 25.47 15.19
C PRO A 139 0.98 24.01 15.48
N ASP A 140 0.12 23.05 15.11
CA ASP A 140 0.29 21.64 15.46
C ASP A 140 0.58 20.75 14.25
N ILE A 141 0.58 21.30 13.03
CA ILE A 141 0.73 20.52 11.79
C ILE A 141 1.80 21.12 10.92
N LEU A 142 2.79 20.30 10.59
CA LEU A 142 3.83 20.61 9.61
C LEU A 142 3.63 19.73 8.38
N LEU A 143 3.55 20.33 7.20
CA LEU A 143 3.49 19.63 5.92
C LEU A 143 4.80 19.83 5.15
N ASP A 144 5.62 18.79 5.08
CA ASP A 144 6.81 18.75 4.25
C ASP A 144 6.49 18.01 2.93
N PHE A 145 6.21 18.78 1.90
CA PHE A 145 5.89 18.23 0.57
C PHE A 145 7.08 17.54 -0.10
N ASN A 146 8.32 17.71 0.38
CA ASN A 146 9.48 16.98 -0.12
C ASN A 146 9.47 15.51 0.33
N ARG A 147 8.68 15.18 1.37
CA ARG A 147 8.55 13.83 1.92
C ARG A 147 7.15 13.23 1.70
N CYS A 148 6.30 13.93 0.96
CA CYS A 148 4.94 13.47 0.67
C CYS A 148 4.95 12.36 -0.38
N ILE A 149 4.31 11.22 -0.07
CA ILE A 149 4.14 10.08 -0.97
C ILE A 149 2.76 10.05 -1.64
N LEU A 150 2.02 11.15 -1.57
CA LEU A 150 0.69 11.31 -2.17
C LEU A 150 -0.34 10.24 -1.75
N CYS A 151 -0.24 9.72 -0.55
CA CYS A 151 -1.16 8.68 -0.04
C CYS A 151 -2.55 9.22 0.36
N GLU A 152 -2.72 10.53 0.47
CA GLU A 152 -3.95 11.23 0.86
C GLU A 152 -4.52 10.83 2.24
N LEU A 153 -3.77 10.12 3.08
CA LEU A 153 -4.26 9.74 4.41
C LEU A 153 -4.60 10.97 5.27
N CYS A 154 -3.74 11.99 5.28
CA CYS A 154 -3.99 13.25 5.99
C CYS A 154 -5.22 13.99 5.44
N VAL A 155 -5.40 14.03 4.12
CA VAL A 155 -6.56 14.68 3.48
C VAL A 155 -7.86 13.98 3.87
N ARG A 156 -7.86 12.63 3.89
CA ARG A 156 -9.04 11.85 4.27
C ARG A 156 -9.33 11.91 5.77
N ALA A 157 -8.31 12.07 6.60
CA ALA A 157 -8.46 12.24 8.04
C ALA A 157 -9.02 13.62 8.44
N SER A 158 -8.87 14.64 7.58
CA SER A 158 -9.33 16.01 7.84
C SER A 158 -10.72 16.32 7.29
N ARG A 159 -11.40 15.37 6.70
CA ARG A 159 -12.78 15.49 6.14
C ARG A 159 -13.86 14.94 7.11
#